data_8cea6839a7d01191b37106399bf5e9fe
#
_entry.id   8cea6839a7d01191b37106399bf5e9fe
#
_cell.length_a   1.000
_cell.length_b   1.000
_cell.length_c   1.000
_cell.angle_alpha   90.00
_cell.angle_beta   90.00
_cell.angle_gamma   90.00
#
_symmetry.space_group_name_H-M   'P 1'
#
loop_
_entity.id
_entity.type
_entity.pdbx_description
1 polymer ?
#
loop_
_entity_poly.entity_id
_entity_poly.type
_entity_poly.pdbx_seq_one_letter_code
_entity_poly.pdbx_strand_id
1 'polypeptide(L)'
;MNYLSTRGDSTPRKFCDILLEGLAPDGGLYLPEHYPQIDRTTLDHWRHLYAQHGYATLAFEILSLYIDDIPAADLQRICEKTYTPEVFGTLEIVPLKKLGNGFYLEALSNGPTLAFKDMAMQLLGNLFEYELARRGEQLNILGATSGDTGSAAEYAMRGKQGIRVFMLSPHGRMSAFQQAQMFSLQDANIHNIAVEGVFDDCQDIVKAVSNDLAFKRQYKIGTVNSINWARLLAQVVYYFAGYFQATSHAPMLRAGASALPPEGAVPGLGRPGAGRNDEKVDFTVPSGNFGNVCAGHVARQMGL
;
A
#
# COMPACT_ATOMS: atom_id res chain seq x y z
N MET A 1 11.31 15.50 -1.88
CA MET A 1 11.96 14.21 -2.23
C MET A 1 12.07 14.12 -3.74
N ASN A 2 13.22 13.70 -4.27
CA ASN A 2 13.39 13.38 -5.67
C ASN A 2 13.51 11.87 -5.87
N TYR A 3 13.15 11.41 -7.06
CA TYR A 3 13.16 10.00 -7.46
C TYR A 3 14.00 9.84 -8.71
N LEU A 4 14.81 8.79 -8.75
CA LEU A 4 15.75 8.49 -9.82
C LEU A 4 15.52 7.08 -10.36
N SER A 5 15.84 6.85 -11.63
CA SER A 5 15.76 5.51 -12.22
C SER A 5 16.90 4.62 -11.76
N THR A 6 16.58 3.34 -11.50
CA THR A 6 17.56 2.30 -11.18
C THR A 6 18.43 1.89 -12.37
N ARG A 7 18.14 2.35 -13.59
CA ARG A 7 18.90 2.05 -14.82
C ARG A 7 19.81 3.18 -15.29
N GLY A 8 19.82 4.30 -14.56
CA GLY A 8 20.79 5.36 -14.78
C GLY A 8 20.23 6.64 -15.38
N ASP A 9 18.94 6.73 -15.71
CA ASP A 9 18.34 8.03 -15.99
C ASP A 9 18.39 8.86 -14.70
N SER A 10 19.24 9.87 -14.70
CA SER A 10 19.47 10.76 -13.57
C SER A 10 18.52 11.96 -13.53
N THR A 11 17.52 12.01 -14.41
CA THR A 11 16.51 13.08 -14.42
C THR A 11 15.63 12.98 -13.17
N PRO A 12 15.71 13.95 -12.22
CA PRO A 12 14.91 13.89 -11.02
C PRO A 12 13.42 14.02 -11.33
N ARG A 13 12.60 13.19 -10.69
CA ARG A 13 11.15 13.24 -10.79
C ARG A 13 10.53 13.47 -9.42
N LYS A 14 9.32 14.00 -9.38
CA LYS A 14 8.52 14.11 -8.17
C LYS A 14 7.60 12.91 -8.00
N PHE A 15 7.06 12.72 -6.79
CA PHE A 15 6.22 11.56 -6.48
C PHE A 15 4.99 11.49 -7.39
N CYS A 16 4.29 12.59 -7.60
CA CYS A 16 3.08 12.62 -8.43
C CYS A 16 3.36 12.31 -9.91
N ASP A 17 4.57 12.56 -10.40
CA ASP A 17 4.96 12.18 -11.76
C ASP A 17 5.17 10.66 -11.85
N ILE A 18 5.99 10.11 -10.96
CA ILE A 18 6.29 8.66 -10.97
C ILE A 18 5.08 7.80 -10.59
N LEU A 19 4.15 8.35 -9.83
CA LEU A 19 2.90 7.68 -9.47
C LEU A 19 2.13 7.23 -10.72
N LEU A 20 1.98 8.12 -11.71
CA LEU A 20 1.23 7.85 -12.94
C LEU A 20 2.08 7.17 -14.02
N GLU A 21 3.39 7.45 -14.07
CA GLU A 21 4.30 6.83 -15.04
C GLU A 21 4.53 5.34 -14.76
N GLY A 22 4.73 4.98 -13.51
CA GLY A 22 5.00 3.63 -13.02
C GLY A 22 6.43 3.16 -13.26
N LEU A 23 6.96 3.25 -14.49
CA LEU A 23 8.33 2.93 -14.87
C LEU A 23 9.02 4.16 -15.46
N ALA A 24 10.32 4.26 -15.25
CA ALA A 24 11.16 5.25 -15.92
C ALA A 24 11.25 4.99 -17.44
N PRO A 25 11.53 6.04 -18.28
CA PRO A 25 11.63 5.89 -19.72
C PRO A 25 12.70 4.89 -20.18
N ASP A 26 13.75 4.69 -19.37
CA ASP A 26 14.80 3.68 -19.60
C ASP A 26 14.41 2.26 -19.16
N GLY A 27 13.16 2.08 -18.69
CA GLY A 27 12.62 0.83 -18.16
C GLY A 27 13.10 0.50 -16.74
N GLY A 28 13.76 1.42 -16.04
CA GLY A 28 14.14 1.31 -14.64
C GLY A 28 12.96 1.51 -13.69
N LEU A 29 13.17 1.14 -12.43
CA LEU A 29 12.28 1.46 -11.33
C LEU A 29 12.63 2.83 -10.77
N TYR A 30 11.64 3.54 -10.25
CA TYR A 30 11.90 4.76 -9.50
C TYR A 30 12.16 4.44 -8.03
N LEU A 31 13.26 4.93 -7.50
CA LEU A 31 13.60 4.92 -6.08
C LEU A 31 13.89 6.33 -5.59
N PRO A 32 13.64 6.64 -4.31
CA PRO A 32 14.02 7.93 -3.74
C PRO A 32 15.54 8.08 -3.75
N GLU A 33 16.03 9.29 -3.92
CA GLU A 33 17.47 9.59 -3.92
C GLU A 33 18.16 9.27 -2.59
N HIS A 34 17.39 9.22 -1.49
CA HIS A 34 17.86 8.78 -0.17
C HIS A 34 16.70 8.25 0.66
N TYR A 35 17.00 7.44 1.66
CA TYR A 35 16.03 6.99 2.67
C TYR A 35 16.11 7.90 3.90
N PRO A 36 14.99 8.59 4.28
CA PRO A 36 14.94 9.39 5.49
C PRO A 36 15.34 8.57 6.72
N GLN A 37 16.22 9.11 7.55
CA GLN A 37 16.65 8.47 8.79
C GLN A 37 15.73 8.87 9.94
N ILE A 38 15.23 7.88 10.68
CA ILE A 38 14.35 8.06 11.82
C ILE A 38 15.17 7.85 13.08
N ASP A 39 15.26 8.88 13.91
CA ASP A 39 15.89 8.77 15.22
C ASP A 39 14.96 8.12 16.26
N ARG A 40 15.51 7.80 17.42
CA ARG A 40 14.75 7.18 18.51
C ARG A 40 13.59 8.05 18.99
N THR A 41 13.74 9.35 19.00
CA THR A 41 12.70 10.29 19.43
C THR A 41 11.51 10.26 18.49
N THR A 42 11.76 10.27 17.19
CA THR A 42 10.73 10.14 16.14
C THR A 42 10.07 8.78 16.20
N LEU A 43 10.84 7.70 16.40
CA LEU A 43 10.30 6.35 16.51
C LEU A 43 9.37 6.20 17.73
N ASP A 44 9.75 6.77 18.89
CA ASP A 44 8.91 6.81 20.09
C ASP A 44 7.65 7.65 19.86
N HIS A 45 7.80 8.79 19.21
CA HIS A 45 6.66 9.64 18.85
C HIS A 45 5.66 8.90 17.96
N TRP A 46 6.11 8.23 16.90
CA TRP A 46 5.26 7.44 16.02
C TRP A 46 4.59 6.26 16.71
N ARG A 47 5.28 5.63 17.64
CA ARG A 47 4.69 4.59 18.49
C ARG A 47 3.49 5.12 19.28
N HIS A 48 3.63 6.30 19.88
CA HIS A 48 2.55 6.95 20.63
C HIS A 48 1.41 7.38 19.70
N LEU A 49 1.72 8.01 18.56
CA LEU A 49 0.72 8.37 17.56
C LEU A 49 -0.07 7.15 17.06
N TYR A 50 0.63 6.07 16.73
CA TYR A 50 0.00 4.83 16.30
C TYR A 50 -0.94 4.25 17.36
N ALA A 51 -0.50 4.24 18.63
CA ALA A 51 -1.30 3.76 19.75
C ALA A 51 -2.55 4.62 20.03
N GLN A 52 -2.49 5.93 19.79
CA GLN A 52 -3.57 6.87 20.06
C GLN A 52 -4.50 7.10 18.87
N HIS A 53 -3.95 7.14 17.67
CA HIS A 53 -4.65 7.58 16.45
C HIS A 53 -4.72 6.53 15.34
N GLY A 54 -4.07 5.37 15.53
CA GLY A 54 -4.17 4.23 14.65
C GLY A 54 -3.33 4.29 13.38
N TYR A 55 -3.61 3.35 12.47
CA TYR A 55 -2.79 3.06 11.29
C TYR A 55 -2.76 4.21 10.26
N ALA A 56 -3.88 4.87 10.01
CA ALA A 56 -3.96 5.95 9.03
C ALA A 56 -3.04 7.13 9.38
N THR A 57 -2.94 7.47 10.67
CA THR A 57 -2.03 8.51 11.14
C THR A 57 -0.56 8.11 10.99
N LEU A 58 -0.22 6.87 11.36
CA LEU A 58 1.13 6.34 11.12
C LEU A 58 1.49 6.34 9.63
N ALA A 59 0.54 5.94 8.77
CA ALA A 59 0.73 5.98 7.33
C ALA A 59 1.03 7.40 6.84
N PHE A 60 0.27 8.39 7.29
CA PHE A 60 0.51 9.79 6.95
C PHE A 60 1.92 10.26 7.37
N GLU A 61 2.36 9.97 8.59
CA GLU A 61 3.68 10.33 9.08
C GLU A 61 4.82 9.76 8.21
N ILE A 62 4.72 8.48 7.86
CA ILE A 62 5.73 7.82 7.04
C ILE A 62 5.69 8.32 5.59
N LEU A 63 4.49 8.40 5.00
CA LEU A 63 4.31 8.81 3.61
C LEU A 63 4.74 10.25 3.36
N SER A 64 4.52 11.16 4.33
CA SER A 64 4.88 12.57 4.21
C SER A 64 6.40 12.81 4.12
N LEU A 65 7.24 11.87 4.57
CA LEU A 65 8.69 11.94 4.38
C LEU A 65 9.11 11.76 2.91
N TYR A 66 8.27 11.09 2.13
CA TYR A 66 8.54 10.73 0.74
C TYR A 66 7.71 11.55 -0.26
N ILE A 67 6.53 11.99 0.14
CA ILE A 67 5.56 12.69 -0.73
C ILE A 67 5.52 14.16 -0.32
N ASP A 68 6.28 14.99 -1.03
CA ASP A 68 6.40 16.44 -0.76
C ASP A 68 5.65 17.31 -1.78
N ASP A 69 5.01 16.72 -2.78
CA ASP A 69 4.29 17.38 -3.86
C ASP A 69 2.75 17.20 -3.79
N ILE A 70 2.27 16.59 -2.70
CA ILE A 70 0.86 16.59 -2.28
C ILE A 70 0.76 17.43 -0.98
N PRO A 71 -0.17 18.40 -0.88
CA PRO A 71 -0.37 19.14 0.36
C PRO A 71 -0.65 18.20 1.55
N ALA A 72 -0.03 18.47 2.70
CA ALA A 72 -0.10 17.60 3.88
C ALA A 72 -1.54 17.25 4.29
N ALA A 73 -2.46 18.25 4.29
CA ALA A 73 -3.86 18.03 4.61
C ALA A 73 -4.58 17.10 3.62
N ASP A 74 -4.16 17.10 2.35
CA ASP A 74 -4.72 16.22 1.33
C ASP A 74 -4.18 14.80 1.49
N LEU A 75 -2.87 14.66 1.72
CA LEU A 75 -2.24 13.36 1.98
C LEU A 75 -2.82 12.71 3.23
N GLN A 76 -3.03 13.48 4.29
CA GLN A 76 -3.68 12.99 5.51
C GLN A 76 -5.09 12.47 5.20
N ARG A 77 -5.92 13.23 4.49
CA ARG A 77 -7.27 12.78 4.07
C ARG A 77 -7.24 11.53 3.21
N ILE A 78 -6.23 11.38 2.34
CA ILE A 78 -6.05 10.16 1.53
C ILE A 78 -5.75 8.97 2.44
N CYS A 79 -4.88 9.10 3.42
CA CYS A 79 -4.58 8.04 4.38
C CYS A 79 -5.82 7.66 5.21
N GLU A 80 -6.54 8.64 5.74
CA GLU A 80 -7.76 8.46 6.52
C GLU A 80 -8.89 7.79 5.70
N LYS A 81 -9.04 8.18 4.43
CA LYS A 81 -9.99 7.55 3.48
C LYS A 81 -9.60 6.11 3.15
N THR A 82 -8.29 5.82 3.13
CA THR A 82 -7.78 4.50 2.70
C THR A 82 -7.86 3.46 3.80
N TYR A 83 -7.30 3.79 4.98
CA TYR A 83 -7.09 2.82 6.06
C TYR A 83 -8.19 2.93 7.10
N THR A 84 -9.35 2.38 6.76
CA THR A 84 -10.54 2.40 7.62
C THR A 84 -11.00 0.98 7.98
N PRO A 85 -11.71 0.82 9.11
CA PRO A 85 -12.29 -0.47 9.49
C PRO A 85 -13.30 -1.00 8.48
N GLU A 86 -14.00 -0.12 7.76
CA GLU A 86 -14.96 -0.50 6.72
C GLU A 86 -14.27 -1.17 5.54
N VAL A 87 -13.04 -0.74 5.21
CA VAL A 87 -12.24 -1.30 4.12
C VAL A 87 -11.50 -2.56 4.56
N PHE A 88 -10.93 -2.56 5.78
CA PHE A 88 -10.03 -3.63 6.25
C PHE A 88 -10.65 -4.54 7.33
N GLY A 89 -11.92 -4.37 7.68
CA GLY A 89 -12.63 -5.26 8.59
C GLY A 89 -12.17 -5.22 10.05
N THR A 90 -11.19 -4.40 10.40
CA THR A 90 -10.62 -4.26 11.74
C THR A 90 -10.08 -2.87 11.99
N LEU A 91 -10.18 -2.39 13.23
CA LEU A 91 -9.66 -1.08 13.65
C LEU A 91 -8.14 -1.00 13.58
N GLU A 92 -7.46 -2.11 13.84
CA GLU A 92 -6.00 -2.17 13.81
C GLU A 92 -5.42 -2.15 12.39
N ILE A 93 -6.25 -2.39 11.36
CA ILE A 93 -5.89 -2.53 9.94
C ILE A 93 -4.97 -3.73 9.70
N VAL A 94 -3.88 -3.86 10.47
CA VAL A 94 -2.91 -4.96 10.44
C VAL A 94 -2.75 -5.55 11.85
N PRO A 95 -3.75 -6.28 12.37
CA PRO A 95 -3.68 -6.84 13.70
C PRO A 95 -2.57 -7.88 13.83
N LEU A 96 -1.86 -7.85 14.95
CA LEU A 96 -0.81 -8.80 15.28
C LEU A 96 -1.37 -9.90 16.21
N LYS A 97 -1.44 -11.14 15.70
CA LYS A 97 -1.89 -12.31 16.47
C LYS A 97 -0.72 -13.02 17.10
N LYS A 98 -0.69 -13.10 18.44
CA LYS A 98 0.33 -13.84 19.18
C LYS A 98 0.12 -15.36 19.00
N LEU A 99 1.17 -16.06 18.55
CA LEU A 99 1.18 -17.52 18.39
C LEU A 99 1.88 -18.24 19.54
N GLY A 100 2.64 -17.54 20.39
CA GLY A 100 3.43 -18.06 21.50
C GLY A 100 4.94 -18.05 21.21
N ASN A 101 5.75 -18.28 22.24
CA ASN A 101 7.23 -18.38 22.14
C ASN A 101 7.89 -17.22 21.36
N GLY A 102 7.37 -16.00 21.49
CA GLY A 102 7.90 -14.85 20.73
C GLY A 102 7.47 -14.77 19.26
N PHE A 103 6.65 -15.70 18.77
CA PHE A 103 6.12 -15.66 17.42
C PHE A 103 4.78 -14.92 17.34
N TYR A 104 4.64 -14.15 16.29
CA TYR A 104 3.43 -13.40 15.97
C TYR A 104 3.06 -13.61 14.49
N LEU A 105 1.78 -13.53 14.19
CA LEU A 105 1.26 -13.46 12.84
C LEU A 105 0.70 -12.05 12.61
N GLU A 106 1.32 -11.29 11.71
CA GLU A 106 0.81 -10.02 11.24
C GLU A 106 -0.20 -10.27 10.12
N ALA A 107 -1.47 -9.91 10.36
CA ALA A 107 -2.55 -10.17 9.42
C ALA A 107 -2.65 -9.05 8.39
N LEU A 108 -2.15 -9.28 7.18
CA LEU A 108 -2.17 -8.34 6.07
C LEU A 108 -3.31 -8.57 5.07
N SER A 109 -4.07 -9.67 5.23
CA SER A 109 -5.10 -10.10 4.29
C SER A 109 -6.53 -9.79 4.77
N ASN A 110 -6.73 -8.61 5.34
CA ASN A 110 -8.01 -8.17 5.89
C ASN A 110 -8.78 -7.24 4.94
N GLY A 111 -8.19 -6.87 3.81
CA GLY A 111 -8.80 -5.98 2.83
C GLY A 111 -9.88 -6.65 1.98
N PRO A 112 -10.46 -5.90 1.03
CA PRO A 112 -11.64 -6.32 0.27
C PRO A 112 -11.47 -7.62 -0.53
N THR A 113 -10.25 -7.96 -0.94
CA THR A 113 -9.97 -9.17 -1.72
C THR A 113 -9.27 -10.26 -0.92
N LEU A 114 -9.06 -10.04 0.37
CA LEU A 114 -8.38 -10.96 1.28
C LEU A 114 -6.94 -11.28 0.85
N ALA A 115 -6.31 -10.39 0.09
CA ALA A 115 -4.93 -10.46 -0.31
C ALA A 115 -4.14 -9.30 0.30
N PHE A 116 -2.88 -9.52 0.71
CA PHE A 116 -2.03 -8.46 1.26
C PHE A 116 -1.84 -7.28 0.29
N LYS A 117 -2.11 -7.50 -0.98
CA LYS A 117 -2.04 -6.47 -2.03
C LYS A 117 -3.03 -5.33 -1.82
N ASP A 118 -4.12 -5.58 -1.12
CA ASP A 118 -5.11 -4.55 -0.78
C ASP A 118 -4.48 -3.41 0.01
N MET A 119 -3.51 -3.70 0.89
CA MET A 119 -2.80 -2.70 1.69
C MET A 119 -2.19 -1.58 0.84
N ALA A 120 -1.64 -1.95 -0.30
CA ALA A 120 -1.04 -1.00 -1.23
C ALA A 120 -2.01 -0.51 -2.32
N MET A 121 -2.88 -1.37 -2.82
CA MET A 121 -3.79 -1.03 -3.91
C MET A 121 -4.86 -0.02 -3.51
N GLN A 122 -5.42 -0.13 -2.29
CA GLN A 122 -6.40 0.84 -1.80
C GLN A 122 -5.81 2.26 -1.71
N LEU A 123 -4.57 2.38 -1.23
CA LEU A 123 -3.85 3.65 -1.23
C LEU A 123 -3.59 4.16 -2.66
N LEU A 124 -3.09 3.28 -3.53
CA LEU A 124 -2.78 3.61 -4.92
C LEU A 124 -4.02 4.14 -5.65
N GLY A 125 -5.18 3.51 -5.46
CA GLY A 125 -6.43 3.96 -6.05
C GLY A 125 -6.84 5.36 -5.61
N ASN A 126 -6.70 5.68 -4.34
CA ASN A 126 -7.00 6.99 -3.80
C ASN A 126 -6.00 8.06 -4.27
N LEU A 127 -4.71 7.72 -4.36
CA LEU A 127 -3.67 8.61 -4.90
C LEU A 127 -3.88 8.90 -6.40
N PHE A 128 -4.23 7.87 -7.19
CA PHE A 128 -4.54 8.06 -8.62
C PHE A 128 -5.76 8.97 -8.82
N GLU A 129 -6.85 8.70 -8.10
CA GLU A 129 -8.06 9.53 -8.19
C GLU A 129 -7.77 10.99 -7.86
N TYR A 130 -7.01 11.23 -6.79
CA TYR A 130 -6.59 12.57 -6.37
C TYR A 130 -5.76 13.28 -7.45
N GLU A 131 -4.70 12.63 -7.93
CA GLU A 131 -3.77 13.25 -8.87
C GLU A 131 -4.39 13.46 -10.26
N LEU A 132 -5.19 12.52 -10.74
CA LEU A 132 -5.92 12.65 -12.00
C LEU A 132 -6.94 13.79 -11.95
N ALA A 133 -7.65 13.93 -10.83
CA ALA A 133 -8.58 15.05 -10.63
C ALA A 133 -7.83 16.40 -10.62
N ARG A 134 -6.67 16.46 -9.94
CA ARG A 134 -5.83 17.67 -9.88
C ARG A 134 -5.30 18.07 -11.25
N ARG A 135 -4.96 17.11 -12.12
CA ARG A 135 -4.46 17.35 -13.49
C ARG A 135 -5.58 17.54 -14.51
N GLY A 136 -6.82 17.19 -14.20
CA GLY A 136 -7.91 17.12 -15.17
C GLY A 136 -7.69 16.02 -16.22
N GLU A 137 -7.04 14.92 -15.83
CA GLU A 137 -6.63 13.84 -16.69
C GLU A 137 -7.44 12.56 -16.45
N GLN A 138 -7.29 11.60 -17.37
CA GLN A 138 -7.85 10.25 -17.26
C GLN A 138 -6.74 9.22 -17.47
N LEU A 139 -6.91 8.04 -16.89
CA LEU A 139 -5.98 6.92 -16.99
C LEU A 139 -6.73 5.63 -17.35
N ASN A 140 -6.24 4.91 -18.34
CA ASN A 140 -6.67 3.56 -18.65
C ASN A 140 -5.61 2.59 -18.10
N ILE A 141 -5.97 1.83 -17.10
CA ILE A 141 -5.09 0.83 -16.49
C ILE A 141 -5.24 -0.46 -17.30
N LEU A 142 -4.14 -0.92 -17.87
CA LEU A 142 -4.07 -2.21 -18.56
C LEU A 142 -3.21 -3.17 -17.75
N GLY A 143 -3.74 -4.34 -17.46
CA GLY A 143 -3.02 -5.35 -16.68
C GLY A 143 -3.33 -6.76 -17.11
N ALA A 144 -2.41 -7.69 -16.79
CA ALA A 144 -2.64 -9.12 -16.87
C ALA A 144 -2.59 -9.71 -15.46
N THR A 145 -3.48 -10.64 -15.18
CA THR A 145 -3.58 -11.26 -13.86
C THR A 145 -3.86 -12.75 -13.93
N SER A 146 -3.34 -13.48 -12.93
CA SER A 146 -3.77 -14.84 -12.63
C SER A 146 -4.73 -14.89 -11.44
N GLY A 147 -5.11 -13.73 -10.88
CA GLY A 147 -6.08 -13.62 -9.78
C GLY A 147 -5.82 -12.43 -8.85
N ASP A 148 -5.00 -12.59 -7.80
CA ASP A 148 -4.87 -11.64 -6.67
C ASP A 148 -4.57 -10.19 -7.06
N THR A 149 -3.68 -9.97 -8.02
CA THR A 149 -3.31 -8.60 -8.41
C THR A 149 -4.44 -7.91 -9.15
N GLY A 150 -5.14 -8.64 -10.02
CA GLY A 150 -6.30 -8.12 -10.74
C GLY A 150 -7.43 -7.80 -9.78
N SER A 151 -7.82 -8.75 -8.92
CA SER A 151 -8.85 -8.53 -7.90
C SER A 151 -8.56 -7.28 -7.06
N ALA A 152 -7.35 -7.19 -6.49
CA ALA A 152 -6.98 -6.06 -5.64
C ALA A 152 -6.97 -4.72 -6.40
N ALA A 153 -6.54 -4.71 -7.68
CA ALA A 153 -6.55 -3.53 -8.51
C ALA A 153 -7.98 -3.07 -8.83
N GLU A 154 -8.84 -4.00 -9.23
CA GLU A 154 -10.24 -3.69 -9.58
C GLU A 154 -11.01 -3.17 -8.36
N TYR A 155 -10.89 -3.83 -7.21
CA TYR A 155 -11.54 -3.37 -5.97
C TYR A 155 -11.02 -2.01 -5.50
N ALA A 156 -9.75 -1.69 -5.74
CA ALA A 156 -9.19 -0.39 -5.39
C ALA A 156 -9.62 0.72 -6.35
N MET A 157 -9.90 0.40 -7.62
CA MET A 157 -10.18 1.37 -8.68
C MET A 157 -11.66 1.47 -9.04
N ARG A 158 -12.50 0.53 -8.59
CA ARG A 158 -13.94 0.53 -8.90
C ARG A 158 -14.61 1.83 -8.48
N GLY A 159 -15.45 2.37 -9.36
CA GLY A 159 -16.21 3.60 -9.11
C GLY A 159 -15.39 4.88 -9.05
N LYS A 160 -14.05 4.82 -9.19
CA LYS A 160 -13.19 6.01 -9.13
C LYS A 160 -13.26 6.83 -10.40
N GLN A 161 -13.29 8.17 -10.22
CA GLN A 161 -13.36 9.11 -11.32
C GLN A 161 -12.01 9.18 -12.08
N GLY A 162 -12.10 9.29 -13.40
CA GLY A 162 -10.91 9.42 -14.25
C GLY A 162 -10.13 8.12 -14.49
N ILE A 163 -10.55 6.99 -13.92
CA ILE A 163 -9.87 5.69 -14.04
C ILE A 163 -10.76 4.68 -14.74
N ARG A 164 -10.20 3.96 -15.72
CA ARG A 164 -10.78 2.73 -16.28
C ARG A 164 -9.77 1.60 -16.15
N VAL A 165 -10.25 0.41 -15.83
CA VAL A 165 -9.42 -0.79 -15.66
C VAL A 165 -9.79 -1.81 -16.73
N PHE A 166 -8.78 -2.26 -17.46
CA PHE A 166 -8.87 -3.36 -18.43
C PHE A 166 -7.95 -4.48 -17.93
N MET A 167 -8.54 -5.55 -17.41
CA MET A 167 -7.79 -6.66 -16.82
C MET A 167 -7.92 -7.91 -17.68
N LEU A 168 -6.79 -8.37 -18.20
CA LEU A 168 -6.70 -9.59 -19.00
C LEU A 168 -6.42 -10.77 -18.07
N SER A 169 -7.16 -11.85 -18.24
CA SER A 169 -6.98 -13.09 -17.49
C SER A 169 -7.14 -14.33 -18.38
N PRO A 170 -6.42 -15.43 -18.11
CA PRO A 170 -6.54 -16.64 -18.91
C PRO A 170 -7.89 -17.31 -18.67
N HIS A 171 -8.63 -17.55 -19.77
CA HIS A 171 -9.97 -18.14 -19.73
C HIS A 171 -9.96 -19.50 -18.99
N GLY A 172 -10.81 -19.64 -17.99
CA GLY A 172 -10.97 -20.89 -17.23
C GLY A 172 -9.76 -21.35 -16.40
N ARG A 173 -8.74 -20.51 -16.22
CA ARG A 173 -7.48 -20.90 -15.52
C ARG A 173 -7.24 -20.20 -14.19
N MET A 174 -8.12 -19.30 -13.78
CA MET A 174 -8.10 -18.73 -12.44
C MET A 174 -8.85 -19.62 -11.46
N SER A 175 -8.57 -19.49 -10.15
CA SER A 175 -9.37 -20.13 -9.14
C SER A 175 -10.82 -19.62 -9.18
N ALA A 176 -11.79 -20.49 -8.83
CA ALA A 176 -13.20 -20.09 -8.81
C ALA A 176 -13.47 -18.89 -7.89
N PHE A 177 -12.74 -18.79 -6.78
CA PHE A 177 -12.85 -17.68 -5.84
C PHE A 177 -12.40 -16.35 -6.47
N GLN A 178 -11.24 -16.32 -7.11
CA GLN A 178 -10.71 -15.12 -7.77
C GLN A 178 -11.55 -14.70 -8.97
N GLN A 179 -12.05 -15.69 -9.73
CA GLN A 179 -13.01 -15.45 -10.81
C GLN A 179 -14.28 -14.77 -10.29
N ALA A 180 -14.84 -15.29 -9.18
CA ALA A 180 -16.02 -14.72 -8.57
C ALA A 180 -15.77 -13.28 -8.07
N GLN A 181 -14.62 -13.02 -7.45
CA GLN A 181 -14.26 -11.66 -7.02
C GLN A 181 -14.25 -10.67 -8.19
N MET A 182 -13.57 -11.00 -9.29
CA MET A 182 -13.38 -10.08 -10.42
C MET A 182 -14.64 -9.95 -11.27
N PHE A 183 -15.22 -11.07 -11.68
CA PHE A 183 -16.32 -11.06 -12.65
C PHE A 183 -17.69 -10.72 -12.04
N SER A 184 -17.78 -10.62 -10.72
CA SER A 184 -18.99 -10.11 -10.05
C SER A 184 -19.09 -8.59 -10.04
N LEU A 185 -17.99 -7.87 -10.36
CA LEU A 185 -17.99 -6.42 -10.38
C LEU A 185 -18.80 -5.90 -11.58
N GLN A 186 -19.73 -4.98 -11.30
CA GLN A 186 -20.62 -4.36 -12.30
C GLN A 186 -20.32 -2.86 -12.47
N ASP A 187 -19.19 -2.40 -11.94
CA ASP A 187 -18.80 -0.99 -12.02
C ASP A 187 -18.44 -0.63 -13.47
N ALA A 188 -18.99 0.47 -13.99
CA ALA A 188 -18.87 0.88 -15.40
C ALA A 188 -17.42 1.15 -15.86
N ASN A 189 -16.50 1.31 -14.92
CA ASN A 189 -15.09 1.56 -15.19
C ASN A 189 -14.21 0.30 -15.05
N ILE A 190 -14.78 -0.88 -14.79
CA ILE A 190 -14.06 -2.16 -14.67
C ILE A 190 -14.41 -3.05 -15.86
N HIS A 191 -13.38 -3.49 -16.58
CA HIS A 191 -13.51 -4.32 -17.78
C HIS A 191 -12.63 -5.56 -17.67
N ASN A 192 -13.26 -6.71 -17.46
CA ASN A 192 -12.61 -8.01 -17.42
C ASN A 192 -12.59 -8.63 -18.81
N ILE A 193 -11.41 -9.06 -19.28
CA ILE A 193 -11.19 -9.64 -20.59
C ILE A 193 -10.59 -11.05 -20.40
N ALA A 194 -11.39 -12.06 -20.74
CA ALA A 194 -10.92 -13.45 -20.74
C ALA A 194 -10.21 -13.75 -22.07
N VAL A 195 -8.96 -14.21 -21.99
CA VAL A 195 -8.11 -14.53 -23.14
C VAL A 195 -8.00 -16.05 -23.26
N GLU A 196 -8.27 -16.58 -24.46
CA GLU A 196 -8.01 -17.98 -24.77
C GLU A 196 -6.50 -18.23 -24.82
N GLY A 197 -5.95 -18.82 -23.74
CA GLY A 197 -4.52 -19.03 -23.58
C GLY A 197 -4.09 -19.25 -22.13
N VAL A 198 -2.82 -18.97 -21.84
CA VAL A 198 -2.24 -19.02 -20.52
C VAL A 198 -1.94 -17.60 -20.01
N PHE A 199 -1.50 -17.50 -18.78
CA PHE A 199 -1.17 -16.20 -18.16
C PHE A 199 -0.09 -15.42 -18.94
N ASP A 200 0.89 -16.13 -19.50
CA ASP A 200 1.96 -15.52 -20.29
C ASP A 200 1.43 -14.87 -21.56
N ASP A 201 0.40 -15.46 -22.22
CA ASP A 201 -0.25 -14.85 -23.38
C ASP A 201 -0.91 -13.52 -23.02
N CYS A 202 -1.56 -13.47 -21.84
CA CYS A 202 -2.13 -12.20 -21.34
C CYS A 202 -1.04 -11.15 -21.07
N GLN A 203 0.09 -11.57 -20.50
CA GLN A 203 1.23 -10.68 -20.26
C GLN A 203 1.85 -10.17 -21.55
N ASP A 204 1.96 -11.01 -22.56
CA ASP A 204 2.56 -10.62 -23.85
C ASP A 204 1.71 -9.60 -24.59
N ILE A 205 0.38 -9.71 -24.52
CA ILE A 205 -0.53 -8.67 -25.02
C ILE A 205 -0.28 -7.34 -24.29
N VAL A 206 -0.22 -7.36 -22.93
CA VAL A 206 0.04 -6.15 -22.12
C VAL A 206 1.40 -5.54 -22.45
N LYS A 207 2.44 -6.36 -22.62
CA LYS A 207 3.79 -5.91 -23.01
C LYS A 207 3.79 -5.30 -24.41
N ALA A 208 3.12 -5.93 -25.39
CA ALA A 208 3.03 -5.41 -26.75
C ALA A 208 2.38 -4.02 -26.78
N VAL A 209 1.26 -3.85 -26.09
CA VAL A 209 0.57 -2.56 -25.96
C VAL A 209 1.46 -1.53 -25.21
N SER A 210 2.14 -1.94 -24.14
CA SER A 210 2.98 -1.04 -23.34
C SER A 210 4.23 -0.59 -24.09
N ASN A 211 4.73 -1.38 -25.02
CA ASN A 211 5.90 -1.07 -25.87
C ASN A 211 5.54 -0.15 -27.06
N ASP A 212 4.28 -0.09 -27.45
CA ASP A 212 3.82 0.90 -28.42
C ASP A 212 3.61 2.25 -27.72
N LEU A 213 4.67 3.05 -27.67
CA LEU A 213 4.68 4.34 -26.98
C LEU A 213 3.71 5.35 -27.59
N ALA A 214 3.39 5.26 -28.88
CA ALA A 214 2.43 6.14 -29.53
C ALA A 214 1.01 5.80 -29.08
N PHE A 215 0.65 4.53 -29.12
CA PHE A 215 -0.62 4.01 -28.64
C PHE A 215 -0.81 4.27 -27.13
N LYS A 216 0.22 3.97 -26.33
CA LYS A 216 0.22 4.20 -24.89
C LYS A 216 -0.09 5.67 -24.54
N ARG A 217 0.54 6.62 -25.24
CA ARG A 217 0.28 8.06 -25.04
C ARG A 217 -1.10 8.48 -25.52
N GLN A 218 -1.52 8.01 -26.70
CA GLN A 218 -2.83 8.35 -27.27
C GLN A 218 -3.97 7.92 -26.36
N TYR A 219 -3.90 6.72 -25.79
CA TYR A 219 -4.94 6.14 -24.95
C TYR A 219 -4.66 6.27 -23.45
N LYS A 220 -3.61 7.02 -23.05
CA LYS A 220 -3.24 7.27 -21.66
C LYS A 220 -3.20 5.96 -20.85
N ILE A 221 -2.43 4.99 -21.33
CA ILE A 221 -2.32 3.67 -20.72
C ILE A 221 -1.29 3.68 -19.61
N GLY A 222 -1.72 3.29 -18.42
CA GLY A 222 -0.90 3.04 -17.25
C GLY A 222 -0.99 1.60 -16.76
N THR A 223 -0.26 1.29 -15.71
CA THR A 223 -0.21 -0.04 -15.11
C THR A 223 -0.21 0.02 -13.59
N VAL A 224 -0.71 -1.03 -12.95
CA VAL A 224 -0.70 -1.22 -11.49
C VAL A 224 0.21 -2.39 -11.06
N ASN A 225 1.34 -2.53 -11.72
CA ASN A 225 2.27 -3.61 -11.42
C ASN A 225 2.94 -3.45 -10.03
N SER A 226 3.63 -4.52 -9.57
CA SER A 226 4.28 -4.59 -8.26
C SER A 226 5.49 -3.66 -8.09
N ILE A 227 5.90 -2.97 -9.14
CA ILE A 227 7.11 -2.17 -9.20
C ILE A 227 6.88 -0.66 -9.03
N ASN A 228 5.62 -0.22 -8.92
CA ASN A 228 5.31 1.18 -8.63
C ASN A 228 5.78 1.54 -7.20
N TRP A 229 6.56 2.62 -7.07
CA TRP A 229 7.10 3.05 -5.78
C TRP A 229 6.03 3.29 -4.73
N ALA A 230 4.87 3.87 -5.10
CA ALA A 230 3.77 4.10 -4.15
C ALA A 230 3.27 2.79 -3.53
N ARG A 231 3.27 1.68 -4.28
CA ARG A 231 2.92 0.36 -3.75
C ARG A 231 3.94 -0.17 -2.77
N LEU A 232 5.23 0.06 -3.04
CA LEU A 232 6.30 -0.33 -2.13
C LEU A 232 6.23 0.50 -0.85
N LEU A 233 6.07 1.81 -0.99
CA LEU A 233 6.00 2.75 0.13
C LEU A 233 4.82 2.44 1.07
N ALA A 234 3.65 2.10 0.53
CA ALA A 234 2.50 1.66 1.34
C ALA A 234 2.82 0.44 2.20
N GLN A 235 3.70 -0.44 1.73
CA GLN A 235 4.12 -1.64 2.46
C GLN A 235 5.15 -1.34 3.57
N VAL A 236 5.87 -0.24 3.50
CA VAL A 236 6.79 0.18 4.58
C VAL A 236 6.03 0.39 5.88
N VAL A 237 4.82 0.92 5.82
CA VAL A 237 4.02 1.31 6.99
C VAL A 237 3.74 0.12 7.92
N TYR A 238 3.36 -1.03 7.38
CA TYR A 238 3.02 -2.17 8.23
C TYR A 238 4.25 -2.79 8.94
N TYR A 239 5.45 -2.63 8.43
CA TYR A 239 6.66 -3.03 9.17
C TYR A 239 6.83 -2.20 10.46
N PHE A 240 6.58 -0.90 10.39
CA PHE A 240 6.56 -0.06 11.61
C PHE A 240 5.40 -0.44 12.53
N ALA A 241 4.20 -0.64 11.99
CA ALA A 241 3.04 -1.05 12.78
C ALA A 241 3.25 -2.41 13.48
N GLY A 242 3.76 -3.40 12.76
CA GLY A 242 4.09 -4.72 13.30
C GLY A 242 5.18 -4.64 14.38
N TYR A 243 6.25 -3.87 14.14
CA TYR A 243 7.28 -3.61 15.13
C TYR A 243 6.71 -2.97 16.41
N PHE A 244 5.90 -1.93 16.27
CA PHE A 244 5.30 -1.26 17.43
C PHE A 244 4.39 -2.20 18.23
N GLN A 245 3.59 -3.02 17.55
CA GLN A 245 2.74 -4.00 18.23
C GLN A 245 3.55 -5.10 18.92
N ALA A 246 4.58 -5.63 18.26
CA ALA A 246 5.40 -6.71 18.80
C ALA A 246 6.20 -6.29 20.04
N THR A 247 6.65 -5.03 20.10
CA THR A 247 7.48 -4.48 21.16
C THR A 247 6.70 -3.66 22.20
N SER A 248 5.36 -3.58 22.08
CA SER A 248 4.50 -2.91 23.08
C SER A 248 4.17 -3.86 24.22
N HIS A 249 4.48 -3.45 25.45
CA HIS A 249 4.16 -4.21 26.66
C HIS A 249 2.78 -3.87 27.26
N ALA A 250 2.10 -2.85 26.73
CA ALA A 250 0.74 -2.47 27.09
C ALA A 250 -0.26 -2.89 26.02
N PRO A 251 -1.49 -3.30 26.37
CA PRO A 251 -2.53 -3.52 25.38
C PRO A 251 -2.79 -2.20 24.66
N MET A 252 -2.75 -2.21 23.33
CA MET A 252 -3.20 -1.09 22.50
C MET A 252 -4.64 -0.77 22.88
N LEU A 253 -4.97 0.51 23.05
CA LEU A 253 -6.31 0.94 23.40
C LEU A 253 -7.28 0.44 22.30
N ARG A 254 -8.18 -0.46 22.68
CA ARG A 254 -9.31 -0.83 21.79
C ARG A 254 -10.18 0.42 21.67
N ALA A 255 -10.19 1.03 20.51
CA ALA A 255 -11.13 2.08 20.20
C ALA A 255 -12.56 1.52 20.38
N GLY A 256 -13.31 2.08 21.34
CA GLY A 256 -14.68 1.67 21.63
C GLY A 256 -14.97 1.23 23.06
N ALA A 257 -13.98 1.12 23.95
CA ALA A 257 -14.25 0.98 25.38
C ALA A 257 -14.38 2.37 26.00
N SER A 258 -15.59 2.92 26.03
CA SER A 258 -15.99 3.94 26.98
C SER A 258 -16.01 3.29 28.38
N ALA A 259 -14.84 3.11 28.96
CA ALA A 259 -14.69 2.83 30.36
C ALA A 259 -14.22 4.12 31.01
N LEU A 260 -15.18 4.84 31.60
CA LEU A 260 -14.85 5.79 32.66
C LEU A 260 -13.98 5.03 33.69
N PRO A 261 -12.84 5.61 34.12
CA PRO A 261 -12.05 4.99 35.17
C PRO A 261 -12.95 4.82 36.43
N PRO A 262 -12.81 3.71 37.17
CA PRO A 262 -13.57 3.54 38.42
C PRO A 262 -13.32 4.74 39.35
N GLU A 263 -14.40 5.31 39.89
CA GLU A 263 -14.33 6.39 40.87
C GLU A 263 -13.38 5.99 42.01
N GLY A 264 -12.31 6.78 42.16
CA GLY A 264 -11.31 6.55 43.21
C GLY A 264 -9.90 6.20 42.75
N ALA A 265 -9.65 6.04 41.47
CA ALA A 265 -8.28 5.88 40.98
C ALA A 265 -7.55 7.23 40.98
N VAL A 266 -6.67 7.42 41.98
CA VAL A 266 -5.68 8.48 41.99
C VAL A 266 -4.85 8.37 40.70
N PRO A 267 -4.63 9.45 39.93
CA PRO A 267 -3.73 9.41 38.78
C PRO A 267 -2.29 9.19 39.30
N GLY A 268 -1.96 7.96 39.54
CA GLY A 268 -0.58 7.54 39.64
C GLY A 268 0.00 7.64 38.23
N LEU A 269 1.06 8.43 38.08
CA LEU A 269 1.96 8.53 36.95
C LEU A 269 2.53 7.14 36.57
N GLY A 270 1.66 6.26 36.06
CA GLY A 270 2.06 5.14 35.26
C GLY A 270 2.38 5.72 33.87
N ARG A 271 3.65 5.95 33.59
CA ARG A 271 4.13 6.20 32.24
C ARG A 271 3.50 5.14 31.33
N PRO A 272 2.84 5.50 30.21
CA PRO A 272 2.50 4.53 29.18
C PRO A 272 3.78 3.74 28.90
N GLY A 273 3.73 2.41 29.01
CA GLY A 273 4.90 1.56 28.94
C GLY A 273 5.73 1.92 27.71
N ALA A 274 6.88 2.51 27.94
CA ALA A 274 7.86 2.75 26.88
C ALA A 274 8.26 1.37 26.32
N GLY A 275 7.76 1.03 25.16
CA GLY A 275 8.30 -0.10 24.40
C GLY A 275 9.81 0.14 24.23
N ARG A 276 10.60 -0.91 24.34
CA ARG A 276 12.04 -0.77 24.16
C ARG A 276 12.33 -0.67 22.66
N ASN A 277 12.76 0.50 22.19
CA ASN A 277 13.23 0.69 20.81
C ASN A 277 14.57 -0.01 20.51
N ASP A 278 15.11 -0.77 21.46
CA ASP A 278 16.29 -1.61 21.34
C ASP A 278 15.93 -3.10 21.16
N GLU A 279 14.65 -3.47 21.23
CA GLU A 279 14.22 -4.83 20.97
C GLU A 279 14.29 -5.13 19.45
N LYS A 280 14.94 -6.25 19.12
CA LYS A 280 15.02 -6.71 17.73
C LYS A 280 13.80 -7.54 17.38
N VAL A 281 13.24 -7.28 16.20
CA VAL A 281 12.13 -8.03 15.61
C VAL A 281 12.57 -8.54 14.25
N ASP A 282 12.45 -9.84 14.04
CA ASP A 282 12.71 -10.47 12.75
C ASP A 282 11.37 -10.62 12.01
N PHE A 283 11.36 -10.28 10.72
CA PHE A 283 10.20 -10.45 9.85
C PHE A 283 10.44 -11.58 8.86
N THR A 284 9.56 -12.57 8.88
CA THR A 284 9.53 -13.64 7.87
C THR A 284 8.37 -13.39 6.92
N VAL A 285 8.65 -13.19 5.65
CA VAL A 285 7.66 -12.85 4.65
C VAL A 285 7.73 -13.80 3.45
N PRO A 286 6.60 -14.36 2.98
CA PRO A 286 6.57 -15.05 1.71
C PRO A 286 6.80 -14.04 0.60
N SER A 287 7.64 -14.37 -0.38
CA SER A 287 7.97 -13.43 -1.44
C SER A 287 8.13 -14.12 -2.79
N GLY A 288 7.42 -13.59 -3.81
CA GLY A 288 7.68 -13.88 -5.22
C GLY A 288 8.38 -12.70 -5.88
N ASN A 289 7.70 -11.54 -5.97
CA ASN A 289 8.21 -10.34 -6.66
C ASN A 289 9.10 -9.43 -5.79
N PHE A 290 9.50 -9.85 -4.63
CA PHE A 290 10.37 -9.15 -3.68
C PHE A 290 9.84 -7.77 -3.17
N GLY A 291 8.69 -7.30 -3.58
CA GLY A 291 8.14 -5.99 -3.17
C GLY A 291 8.00 -5.88 -1.65
N ASN A 292 7.45 -6.90 -1.00
CA ASN A 292 7.30 -6.94 0.45
C ASN A 292 8.67 -6.95 1.16
N VAL A 293 9.61 -7.79 0.73
CA VAL A 293 10.98 -7.84 1.30
C VAL A 293 11.69 -6.50 1.10
N CYS A 294 11.55 -5.88 -0.06
CA CYS A 294 12.13 -4.58 -0.35
C CYS A 294 11.56 -3.49 0.58
N ALA A 295 10.26 -3.52 0.88
CA ALA A 295 9.66 -2.59 1.83
C ALA A 295 10.23 -2.76 3.24
N GLY A 296 10.47 -3.99 3.70
CA GLY A 296 11.16 -4.27 4.96
C GLY A 296 12.61 -3.77 4.95
N HIS A 297 13.31 -3.92 3.83
CA HIS A 297 14.65 -3.35 3.67
C HIS A 297 14.63 -1.82 3.77
N VAL A 298 13.66 -1.15 3.14
CA VAL A 298 13.48 0.31 3.24
C VAL A 298 13.22 0.72 4.70
N ALA A 299 12.29 0.05 5.39
CA ALA A 299 12.02 0.31 6.81
C ALA A 299 13.30 0.20 7.66
N ARG A 300 14.10 -0.84 7.44
CA ARG A 300 15.40 -1.01 8.10
C ARG A 300 16.38 0.12 7.75
N GLN A 301 16.44 0.55 6.48
CA GLN A 301 17.29 1.67 6.06
C GLN A 301 16.81 3.00 6.67
N MET A 302 15.55 3.12 7.03
CA MET A 302 15.03 4.29 7.75
C MET A 302 15.40 4.28 9.24
N GLY A 303 15.85 3.15 9.80
CA GLY A 303 16.25 3.05 11.20
C GLY A 303 15.33 2.17 12.07
N LEU A 304 14.44 1.38 11.45
CA LEU A 304 13.61 0.38 12.14
C LEU A 304 14.45 -0.81 12.60
#